data_5c909f45f32ce510c4de123ca0d0780b
#
_entry.id   5c909f45f32ce510c4de123ca0d0780b
#
_cell.length_a   1.000
_cell.length_b   1.000
_cell.length_c   1.000
_cell.angle_alpha   90.00
_cell.angle_beta   90.00
_cell.angle_gamma   90.00
#
_symmetry.space_group_name_H-M   'P 1'
#
loop_
_entity.id
_entity.type
_entity.pdbx_description
1 polymer ?
#
loop_
_entity_poly.entity_id
_entity_poly.type
_entity_poly.pdbx_seq_one_letter_code
_entity_poly.pdbx_strand_id
1 'polypeptide(L)'
;ILSFTCETDFVAKNEDFQELASRILDTAFENNFSSIEEILSSKLDSLTIEQEIVNLIGKIGEKIELRQFENLEGEKIVPYIHAGNKLGVLVSLVNTSSVDYVSAGKDVAMQIAAMNPIALNKDGVDQSVIDKEIEIGKEQAIKEGKPENIVEKIAQGKLQKFFKENTLLSQPFVKDN
;
A
#
# COMPACT_ATOMS: atom_id res chain seq x y z
N ILE A 1 1.87 -5.92 7.84
CA ILE A 1 2.16 -4.48 7.95
C ILE A 1 1.03 -3.78 8.71
N LEU A 2 1.37 -2.77 9.50
CA LEU A 2 0.43 -2.09 10.38
C LEU A 2 0.55 -0.58 10.17
N SER A 3 -0.58 0.11 10.08
CA SER A 3 -0.65 1.58 10.03
C SER A 3 -1.22 2.10 11.36
N PHE A 4 -0.32 2.54 12.23
CA PHE A 4 -0.64 3.19 13.51
C PHE A 4 -0.40 4.68 13.36
N THR A 5 -1.43 5.50 13.51
CA THR A 5 -1.40 6.91 13.09
C THR A 5 -1.66 7.86 14.25
N CYS A 6 -1.06 9.06 14.18
CA CYS A 6 -1.26 10.18 15.07
C CYS A 6 -1.38 11.48 14.26
N GLU A 7 -1.63 12.62 14.90
CA GLU A 7 -1.86 13.88 14.20
C GLU A 7 -0.56 14.62 13.87
N THR A 8 0.47 14.51 14.70
CA THR A 8 1.73 15.26 14.52
C THR A 8 2.95 14.37 14.37
N ASP A 9 3.96 14.90 13.69
CA ASP A 9 5.28 14.25 13.56
C ASP A 9 6.03 14.17 14.90
N PHE A 10 5.66 14.97 15.89
CA PHE A 10 6.22 14.91 17.23
C PHE A 10 5.77 13.63 17.95
N VAL A 11 4.48 13.31 17.89
CA VAL A 11 3.92 12.09 18.47
C VAL A 11 4.42 10.87 17.71
N ALA A 12 4.52 10.92 16.38
CA ALA A 12 5.10 9.82 15.60
C ALA A 12 6.54 9.45 16.00
N LYS A 13 7.29 10.37 16.61
CA LYS A 13 8.64 10.16 17.13
C LYS A 13 8.69 9.87 18.64
N ASN A 14 7.54 9.91 19.31
CA ASN A 14 7.44 9.63 20.74
C ASN A 14 7.71 8.14 21.02
N GLU A 15 8.51 7.86 22.05
CA GLU A 15 8.90 6.49 22.38
C GLU A 15 7.69 5.62 22.78
N ASP A 16 6.78 6.13 23.60
CA ASP A 16 5.58 5.37 24.02
C ASP A 16 4.68 5.01 22.81
N PHE A 17 4.58 5.93 21.83
CA PHE A 17 3.82 5.69 20.60
C PHE A 17 4.45 4.59 19.75
N GLN A 18 5.78 4.64 19.57
CA GLN A 18 6.50 3.65 18.77
C GLN A 18 6.54 2.28 19.45
N GLU A 19 6.71 2.27 20.79
CA GLU A 19 6.70 1.03 21.58
C GLU A 19 5.32 0.36 21.50
N LEU A 20 4.23 1.10 21.69
CA LEU A 20 2.89 0.54 21.57
C LEU A 20 2.63 0.00 20.16
N ALA A 21 3.03 0.73 19.12
CA ALA A 21 2.91 0.28 17.73
C ALA A 21 3.64 -1.06 17.48
N SER A 22 4.87 -1.19 18.00
CA SER A 22 5.66 -2.43 17.90
C SER A 22 4.97 -3.59 18.62
N ARG A 23 4.55 -3.39 19.87
CA ARG A 23 3.86 -4.41 20.66
C ARG A 23 2.56 -4.88 20.03
N ILE A 24 1.78 -3.96 19.43
CA ILE A 24 0.57 -4.29 18.67
C ILE A 24 0.91 -5.17 17.46
N LEU A 25 1.97 -4.82 16.71
CA LEU A 25 2.39 -5.58 15.54
C LEU A 25 2.86 -6.99 15.93
N ASP A 26 3.67 -7.10 16.97
CA ASP A 26 4.19 -8.38 17.46
C ASP A 26 3.03 -9.28 17.94
N THR A 27 2.08 -8.72 18.71
CA THR A 27 0.87 -9.44 19.15
C THR A 27 0.02 -9.91 17.97
N ALA A 28 -0.18 -9.07 16.97
CA ALA A 28 -0.94 -9.41 15.77
C ALA A 28 -0.28 -10.55 14.97
N PHE A 29 1.04 -10.52 14.87
CA PHE A 29 1.83 -11.55 14.18
C PHE A 29 1.82 -12.89 14.93
N GLU A 30 2.09 -12.88 16.24
CA GLU A 30 2.14 -14.09 17.06
C GLU A 30 0.80 -14.83 17.13
N ASN A 31 -0.31 -14.10 17.10
CA ASN A 31 -1.65 -14.67 17.16
C ASN A 31 -2.29 -14.89 15.77
N ASN A 32 -1.57 -14.57 14.68
CA ASN A 32 -2.08 -14.69 13.31
C ASN A 32 -3.41 -13.99 13.08
N PHE A 33 -3.59 -12.80 13.65
CA PHE A 33 -4.80 -12.02 13.44
C PHE A 33 -4.95 -11.59 11.98
N SER A 34 -6.20 -11.48 11.54
CA SER A 34 -6.56 -11.16 10.16
C SER A 34 -7.33 -9.85 10.02
N SER A 35 -7.78 -9.27 11.14
CA SER A 35 -8.57 -8.04 11.14
C SER A 35 -8.15 -7.07 12.25
N ILE A 36 -8.49 -5.79 12.06
CA ILE A 36 -8.28 -4.74 13.08
C ILE A 36 -9.13 -5.03 14.33
N GLU A 37 -10.33 -5.55 14.17
CA GLU A 37 -11.26 -5.88 15.25
C GLU A 37 -10.67 -6.95 16.17
N GLU A 38 -10.05 -7.98 15.61
CA GLU A 38 -9.36 -9.02 16.38
C GLU A 38 -8.19 -8.42 17.17
N ILE A 39 -7.40 -7.56 16.53
CA ILE A 39 -6.26 -6.88 17.17
C ILE A 39 -6.75 -6.03 18.34
N LEU A 40 -7.71 -5.13 18.11
CA LEU A 40 -8.19 -4.18 19.12
C LEU A 40 -8.80 -4.87 20.34
N SER A 41 -9.50 -6.00 20.14
CA SER A 41 -10.14 -6.78 21.22
C SER A 41 -9.15 -7.68 21.97
N SER A 42 -7.98 -7.95 21.42
CA SER A 42 -6.97 -8.80 22.05
C SER A 42 -6.31 -8.10 23.24
N LYS A 43 -5.79 -8.89 24.16
CA LYS A 43 -5.10 -8.35 25.34
C LYS A 43 -3.64 -8.10 25.04
N LEU A 44 -3.18 -6.97 25.53
CA LEU A 44 -1.80 -6.60 25.67
C LEU A 44 -1.53 -6.45 27.18
N ASP A 45 -0.97 -7.49 27.80
CA ASP A 45 -0.88 -7.67 29.27
C ASP A 45 -2.26 -7.74 29.96
N SER A 46 -2.64 -6.73 30.73
CA SER A 46 -3.89 -6.72 31.51
C SER A 46 -5.05 -6.03 30.82
N LEU A 47 -4.78 -5.17 29.82
CA LEU A 47 -5.75 -4.38 29.09
C LEU A 47 -5.89 -4.87 27.65
N THR A 48 -6.97 -4.49 26.99
CA THR A 48 -7.08 -4.69 25.55
C THR A 48 -6.23 -3.66 24.80
N ILE A 49 -5.83 -3.97 23.57
CA ILE A 49 -5.09 -3.02 22.72
C ILE A 49 -5.90 -1.72 22.54
N GLU A 50 -7.22 -1.81 22.39
CA GLU A 50 -8.09 -0.63 22.34
C GLU A 50 -7.96 0.23 23.60
N GLN A 51 -7.96 -0.40 24.79
CA GLN A 51 -7.79 0.32 26.06
C GLN A 51 -6.40 0.96 26.18
N GLU A 52 -5.36 0.29 25.73
CA GLU A 52 -4.00 0.86 25.71
C GLU A 52 -3.90 2.07 24.77
N ILE A 53 -4.55 2.01 23.61
CA ILE A 53 -4.64 3.17 22.69
C ILE A 53 -5.38 4.33 23.37
N VAL A 54 -6.51 4.08 24.04
CA VAL A 54 -7.24 5.12 24.77
C VAL A 54 -6.40 5.73 25.89
N ASN A 55 -5.64 4.92 26.64
CA ASN A 55 -4.72 5.39 27.65
C ASN A 55 -3.63 6.28 27.06
N LEU A 56 -3.07 5.89 25.92
CA LEU A 56 -2.04 6.66 25.23
C LEU A 56 -2.60 8.00 24.70
N ILE A 57 -3.82 8.01 24.16
CA ILE A 57 -4.53 9.22 23.77
C ILE A 57 -4.69 10.15 24.98
N GLY A 58 -5.11 9.62 26.13
CA GLY A 58 -5.26 10.40 27.37
C GLY A 58 -3.93 11.00 27.87
N LYS A 59 -2.81 10.30 27.67
CA LYS A 59 -1.46 10.76 28.05
C LYS A 59 -0.91 11.82 27.11
N ILE A 60 -1.11 11.66 25.80
CA ILE A 60 -0.50 12.49 24.75
C ILE A 60 -1.41 13.67 24.36
N GLY A 61 -2.73 13.47 24.35
CA GLY A 61 -3.70 14.49 23.98
C GLY A 61 -3.93 14.64 22.48
N GLU A 62 -3.46 13.68 21.66
CA GLU A 62 -3.71 13.62 20.21
C GLU A 62 -4.54 12.40 19.84
N LYS A 63 -5.25 12.47 18.71
CA LYS A 63 -5.95 11.31 18.14
C LYS A 63 -4.93 10.28 17.66
N ILE A 64 -5.07 9.04 18.15
CA ILE A 64 -4.24 7.89 17.77
C ILE A 64 -5.16 6.77 17.31
N GLU A 65 -4.86 6.17 16.18
CA GLU A 65 -5.68 5.12 15.57
C GLU A 65 -4.83 3.98 14.99
N LEU A 66 -5.29 2.75 15.17
CA LEU A 66 -4.91 1.62 14.33
C LEU A 66 -5.77 1.68 13.06
N ARG A 67 -5.21 2.14 11.94
CA ARG A 67 -5.97 2.51 10.75
C ARG A 67 -6.02 1.41 9.70
N GLN A 68 -4.93 0.70 9.53
CA GLN A 68 -4.84 -0.39 8.56
C GLN A 68 -3.98 -1.52 9.10
N PHE A 69 -4.34 -2.72 8.74
CA PHE A 69 -3.57 -3.92 8.97
C PHE A 69 -3.66 -4.81 7.75
N GLU A 70 -2.51 -5.26 7.26
CA GLU A 70 -2.41 -6.17 6.13
C GLU A 70 -1.44 -7.30 6.47
N ASN A 71 -1.85 -8.52 6.17
CA ASN A 71 -1.02 -9.70 6.28
C ASN A 71 -0.69 -10.21 4.87
N LEU A 72 0.58 -10.50 4.62
CA LEU A 72 1.05 -11.04 3.36
C LEU A 72 1.82 -12.32 3.62
N GLU A 73 1.34 -13.43 3.06
CA GLU A 73 2.02 -14.71 3.08
C GLU A 73 2.72 -14.97 1.75
N GLY A 74 3.86 -15.65 1.78
CA GLY A 74 4.58 -15.96 0.56
C GLY A 74 5.93 -16.63 0.80
N GLU A 75 6.58 -17.06 -0.28
CA GLU A 75 7.86 -17.78 -0.22
C GLU A 75 8.97 -16.90 0.37
N LYS A 76 9.09 -15.66 -0.12
CA LYS A 76 10.01 -14.64 0.37
C LYS A 76 9.32 -13.30 0.48
N ILE A 77 9.28 -12.74 1.68
CA ILE A 77 8.69 -11.43 1.95
C ILE A 77 9.78 -10.41 2.17
N VAL A 78 9.73 -9.30 1.46
CA VAL A 78 10.65 -8.18 1.63
C VAL A 78 9.87 -6.94 2.08
N PRO A 79 10.09 -6.47 3.32
CA PRO A 79 9.48 -5.24 3.81
C PRO A 79 10.31 -4.02 3.38
N TYR A 80 9.62 -2.91 3.16
CA TYR A 80 10.20 -1.60 2.92
C TYR A 80 9.37 -0.53 3.64
N ILE A 81 10.02 0.26 4.48
CA ILE A 81 9.43 1.45 5.09
C ILE A 81 10.13 2.67 4.49
N HIS A 82 9.36 3.53 3.86
CA HIS A 82 9.89 4.75 3.28
C HIS A 82 10.31 5.76 4.36
N ALA A 83 11.29 6.60 4.04
CA ALA A 83 11.79 7.63 4.96
C ALA A 83 10.63 8.48 5.50
N GLY A 84 10.58 8.65 6.84
CA GLY A 84 9.50 9.35 7.53
C GLY A 84 8.36 8.44 8.01
N ASN A 85 8.44 7.13 7.79
CA ASN A 85 7.52 6.10 8.31
C ASN A 85 6.02 6.30 7.93
N LYS A 86 5.75 7.06 6.86
CA LYS A 86 4.38 7.35 6.39
C LYS A 86 3.90 6.39 5.30
N LEU A 87 4.80 5.59 4.76
CA LEU A 87 4.52 4.64 3.68
C LEU A 87 5.31 3.36 3.91
N GLY A 88 4.61 2.25 3.91
CA GLY A 88 5.19 0.92 4.02
C GLY A 88 4.73 0.02 2.87
N VAL A 89 5.61 -0.85 2.41
CA VAL A 89 5.34 -1.81 1.33
C VAL A 89 5.84 -3.18 1.73
N LEU A 90 5.03 -4.20 1.46
CA LEU A 90 5.44 -5.62 1.51
C LEU A 90 5.47 -6.17 0.09
N VAL A 91 6.55 -6.85 -0.27
CA VAL A 91 6.69 -7.53 -1.57
C VAL A 91 6.89 -9.01 -1.33
N SER A 92 6.02 -9.83 -1.92
CA SER A 92 6.20 -11.28 -1.97
C SER A 92 6.88 -11.67 -3.28
N LEU A 93 7.96 -12.43 -3.17
CA LEU A 93 8.72 -12.95 -4.30
C LEU A 93 8.66 -14.48 -4.29
N VAL A 94 8.63 -15.07 -5.49
CA VAL A 94 8.64 -16.52 -5.71
C VAL A 94 9.80 -16.90 -6.64
N ASN A 95 10.20 -18.18 -6.63
CA ASN A 95 11.27 -18.70 -7.47
C ASN A 95 12.62 -18.01 -7.30
N THR A 96 12.99 -17.66 -6.06
CA THR A 96 14.17 -16.86 -5.71
C THR A 96 15.45 -17.66 -5.44
N SER A 97 15.50 -18.95 -5.81
CA SER A 97 16.50 -19.92 -5.35
C SER A 97 17.97 -19.61 -5.64
N SER A 98 18.29 -18.59 -6.46
CA SER A 98 19.68 -18.27 -6.86
C SER A 98 19.98 -16.76 -6.93
N VAL A 99 19.13 -15.90 -6.40
CA VAL A 99 19.24 -14.43 -6.55
C VAL A 99 19.26 -13.76 -5.19
N ASP A 100 19.95 -12.62 -5.06
CA ASP A 100 19.79 -11.71 -3.94
C ASP A 100 18.38 -11.09 -3.98
N TYR A 101 17.41 -11.86 -3.48
CA TYR A 101 16.00 -11.45 -3.45
C TYR A 101 15.75 -10.25 -2.54
N VAL A 102 16.62 -10.00 -1.55
CA VAL A 102 16.42 -8.88 -0.62
C VAL A 102 16.66 -7.56 -1.31
N SER A 103 17.74 -7.45 -2.09
CA SER A 103 18.04 -6.24 -2.88
C SER A 103 16.97 -6.01 -3.95
N ALA A 104 16.66 -7.05 -4.73
CA ALA A 104 15.63 -6.97 -5.78
C ALA A 104 14.25 -6.62 -5.20
N GLY A 105 13.85 -7.24 -4.09
CA GLY A 105 12.58 -6.93 -3.42
C GLY A 105 12.50 -5.51 -2.88
N LYS A 106 13.59 -4.96 -2.35
CA LYS A 106 13.67 -3.55 -1.96
C LYS A 106 13.53 -2.60 -3.14
N ASP A 107 14.14 -2.94 -4.27
CA ASP A 107 14.03 -2.15 -5.50
C ASP A 107 12.59 -2.13 -6.04
N VAL A 108 11.93 -3.28 -6.04
CA VAL A 108 10.50 -3.39 -6.38
C VAL A 108 9.64 -2.61 -5.39
N ALA A 109 9.92 -2.72 -4.09
CA ALA A 109 9.17 -1.99 -3.07
C ALA A 109 9.34 -0.47 -3.19
N MET A 110 10.52 0.02 -3.54
CA MET A 110 10.76 1.44 -3.85
C MET A 110 9.99 1.89 -5.10
N GLN A 111 9.95 1.06 -6.15
CA GLN A 111 9.12 1.29 -7.33
C GLN A 111 7.65 1.45 -6.95
N ILE A 112 7.11 0.52 -6.15
CA ILE A 112 5.72 0.57 -5.67
C ILE A 112 5.48 1.85 -4.86
N ALA A 113 6.38 2.18 -3.95
CA ALA A 113 6.27 3.38 -3.12
C ALA A 113 6.28 4.68 -3.94
N ALA A 114 7.09 4.74 -5.00
CA ALA A 114 7.24 5.93 -5.84
C ALA A 114 6.13 6.08 -6.88
N MET A 115 5.70 4.96 -7.50
CA MET A 115 4.82 4.98 -8.68
C MET A 115 3.38 4.54 -8.38
N ASN A 116 3.11 4.05 -7.16
CA ASN A 116 1.79 3.65 -6.67
C ASN A 116 0.98 2.84 -7.71
N PRO A 117 1.50 1.70 -8.22
CA PRO A 117 0.79 0.90 -9.20
C PRO A 117 -0.51 0.34 -8.61
N ILE A 118 -1.56 0.29 -9.43
CA ILE A 118 -2.89 -0.21 -9.02
C ILE A 118 -3.01 -1.72 -9.14
N ALA A 119 -2.11 -2.35 -9.90
CA ALA A 119 -2.07 -3.80 -10.09
C ALA A 119 -0.67 -4.25 -10.52
N LEU A 120 -0.40 -5.55 -10.42
CA LEU A 120 0.85 -6.16 -10.90
C LEU A 120 1.00 -6.00 -12.44
N ASN A 121 -0.07 -6.29 -13.17
CA ASN A 121 -0.15 -6.19 -14.63
C ASN A 121 -1.58 -5.81 -15.04
N LYS A 122 -1.82 -5.65 -16.35
CA LYS A 122 -3.14 -5.29 -16.90
C LYS A 122 -4.27 -6.26 -16.52
N ASP A 123 -3.97 -7.54 -16.33
CA ASP A 123 -4.96 -8.58 -16.05
C ASP A 123 -5.46 -8.51 -14.59
N GLY A 124 -4.71 -7.83 -13.71
CA GLY A 124 -5.11 -7.55 -12.33
C GLY A 124 -5.84 -6.23 -12.14
N VAL A 125 -6.06 -5.44 -13.20
CA VAL A 125 -6.81 -4.19 -13.11
C VAL A 125 -8.31 -4.49 -13.10
N ASP A 126 -9.04 -3.89 -12.15
CA ASP A 126 -10.49 -4.05 -12.05
C ASP A 126 -11.21 -3.59 -13.33
N GLN A 127 -12.20 -4.36 -13.78
CA GLN A 127 -12.94 -4.07 -15.01
C GLN A 127 -13.64 -2.70 -14.94
N SER A 128 -14.12 -2.31 -13.78
CA SER A 128 -14.76 -0.99 -13.59
C SER A 128 -13.80 0.17 -13.83
N VAL A 129 -12.52 0.01 -13.48
CA VAL A 129 -11.47 0.99 -13.78
C VAL A 129 -11.19 1.04 -15.27
N ILE A 130 -11.11 -0.12 -15.93
CA ILE A 130 -10.89 -0.22 -17.38
C ILE A 130 -12.03 0.49 -18.15
N ASP A 131 -13.27 0.20 -17.78
CA ASP A 131 -14.45 0.78 -18.44
C ASP A 131 -14.48 2.30 -18.28
N LYS A 132 -14.16 2.78 -17.09
CA LYS A 132 -14.08 4.22 -16.79
C LYS A 132 -12.98 4.92 -17.60
N GLU A 133 -11.80 4.31 -17.72
CA GLU A 133 -10.70 4.88 -18.51
C GLU A 133 -11.01 4.91 -20.01
N ILE A 134 -11.74 3.91 -20.52
CA ILE A 134 -12.27 3.91 -21.92
C ILE A 134 -13.26 5.07 -22.10
N GLU A 135 -14.19 5.25 -21.17
CA GLU A 135 -15.19 6.33 -21.23
C GLU A 135 -14.50 7.71 -21.23
N ILE A 136 -13.57 7.93 -20.28
CA ILE A 136 -12.76 9.15 -20.22
C ILE A 136 -12.01 9.38 -21.55
N GLY A 137 -11.41 8.32 -22.09
CA GLY A 137 -10.68 8.39 -23.36
C GLY A 137 -11.56 8.80 -24.54
N LYS A 138 -12.80 8.29 -24.60
CA LYS A 138 -13.81 8.67 -25.62
C LYS A 138 -14.25 10.12 -25.48
N GLU A 139 -14.62 10.53 -24.26
CA GLU A 139 -15.04 11.91 -24.00
C GLU A 139 -13.95 12.93 -24.38
N GLN A 140 -12.70 12.64 -24.03
CA GLN A 140 -11.58 13.51 -24.39
C GLN A 140 -11.39 13.61 -25.90
N ALA A 141 -11.47 12.49 -26.63
CA ALA A 141 -11.36 12.48 -28.09
C ALA A 141 -12.47 13.31 -28.75
N ILE A 142 -13.72 13.20 -28.25
CA ILE A 142 -14.84 13.99 -28.73
C ILE A 142 -14.63 15.49 -28.46
N LYS A 143 -14.21 15.85 -27.22
CA LYS A 143 -13.91 17.26 -26.87
C LYS A 143 -12.78 17.85 -27.71
N GLU A 144 -11.82 17.04 -28.14
CA GLU A 144 -10.74 17.41 -29.04
C GLU A 144 -11.19 17.52 -30.53
N GLY A 145 -12.47 17.25 -30.82
CA GLY A 145 -13.02 17.33 -32.18
C GLY A 145 -12.53 16.19 -33.08
N LYS A 146 -12.16 15.05 -32.53
CA LYS A 146 -11.75 13.90 -33.34
C LYS A 146 -12.93 13.28 -34.07
N PRO A 147 -12.78 12.81 -35.33
CA PRO A 147 -13.83 12.12 -36.07
C PRO A 147 -14.34 10.90 -35.32
N GLU A 148 -15.65 10.67 -35.34
CA GLU A 148 -16.32 9.60 -34.59
C GLU A 148 -15.74 8.20 -34.89
N ASN A 149 -15.38 7.94 -36.13
CA ASN A 149 -14.79 6.66 -36.57
C ASN A 149 -13.43 6.32 -35.98
N ILE A 150 -12.74 7.26 -35.33
CA ILE A 150 -11.45 7.02 -34.66
C ILE A 150 -11.51 7.18 -33.15
N VAL A 151 -12.62 7.65 -32.57
CA VAL A 151 -12.79 7.88 -31.12
C VAL A 151 -12.47 6.60 -30.32
N GLU A 152 -13.04 5.46 -30.72
CA GLU A 152 -12.79 4.18 -30.06
C GLU A 152 -11.30 3.79 -30.10
N LYS A 153 -10.65 3.95 -31.26
CA LYS A 153 -9.23 3.63 -31.40
C LYS A 153 -8.35 4.53 -30.53
N ILE A 154 -8.71 5.81 -30.39
CA ILE A 154 -8.01 6.76 -29.51
C ILE A 154 -8.19 6.33 -28.06
N ALA A 155 -9.42 5.98 -27.63
CA ALA A 155 -9.69 5.52 -26.28
C ALA A 155 -8.89 4.25 -25.92
N GLN A 156 -8.82 3.28 -26.83
CA GLN A 156 -7.99 2.09 -26.65
C GLN A 156 -6.49 2.43 -26.55
N GLY A 157 -5.99 3.37 -27.34
CA GLY A 157 -4.62 3.84 -27.25
C GLY A 157 -4.31 4.50 -25.89
N LYS A 158 -5.25 5.29 -25.37
CA LYS A 158 -5.15 5.90 -24.04
C LYS A 158 -5.18 4.84 -22.93
N LEU A 159 -6.03 3.82 -23.04
CA LEU A 159 -6.05 2.70 -22.11
C LEU A 159 -4.71 1.93 -22.08
N GLN A 160 -4.09 1.70 -23.24
CA GLN A 160 -2.76 1.06 -23.27
C GLN A 160 -1.70 1.92 -22.56
N LYS A 161 -1.77 3.24 -22.74
CA LYS A 161 -0.89 4.17 -22.01
C LYS A 161 -1.17 4.12 -20.51
N PHE A 162 -2.43 4.10 -20.10
CA PHE A 162 -2.85 3.96 -18.70
C PHE A 162 -2.25 2.69 -18.07
N PHE A 163 -2.35 1.52 -18.70
CA PHE A 163 -1.73 0.30 -18.20
C PHE A 163 -0.21 0.43 -18.04
N LYS A 164 0.45 1.04 -19.03
CA LYS A 164 1.90 1.26 -18.98
C LYS A 164 2.33 2.14 -17.82
N GLU A 165 1.50 3.12 -17.44
CA GLU A 165 1.82 4.07 -16.38
C GLU A 165 1.38 3.58 -14.99
N ASN A 166 0.37 2.67 -14.91
CA ASN A 166 -0.29 2.32 -13.66
C ASN A 166 -0.17 0.85 -13.27
N THR A 167 0.54 -0.01 -14.02
CA THR A 167 0.79 -1.39 -13.61
C THR A 167 2.26 -1.64 -13.35
N LEU A 168 2.58 -2.33 -12.26
CA LEU A 168 3.94 -2.50 -11.74
C LEU A 168 4.93 -3.02 -12.79
N LEU A 169 4.56 -4.08 -13.50
CA LEU A 169 5.45 -4.73 -14.50
C LEU A 169 5.60 -3.94 -15.81
N SER A 170 4.78 -2.91 -16.02
CA SER A 170 4.82 -2.09 -17.25
C SER A 170 5.41 -0.71 -17.05
N GLN A 171 5.47 -0.24 -15.79
CA GLN A 171 6.05 1.06 -15.44
C GLN A 171 7.55 1.11 -15.75
N PRO A 172 8.10 2.25 -16.21
CA PRO A 172 9.54 2.44 -16.27
C PRO A 172 10.13 2.36 -14.87
N PHE A 173 11.30 1.71 -14.75
CA PHE A 173 11.93 1.55 -13.45
C PHE A 173 12.51 2.86 -12.95
N VAL A 174 12.18 3.25 -11.71
CA VAL A 174 12.55 4.56 -11.13
C VAL A 174 14.05 4.79 -10.99
N LYS A 175 14.86 3.71 -10.98
CA LYS A 175 16.31 3.80 -10.89
C LYS A 175 17.01 3.88 -12.25
N ASP A 176 16.29 3.66 -13.34
CA ASP A 176 16.84 3.71 -14.70
C ASP A 176 16.77 5.13 -15.32
N ASN A 177 16.39 6.14 -14.55
CA ASN A 177 16.31 7.55 -14.95
C ASN A 177 17.54 8.34 -14.53
#